data_289e2f465f6a329156c448d0652e65e9
#
_entry.id   289e2f465f6a329156c448d0652e65e9
#
_cell.length_a   1.000
_cell.length_b   1.000
_cell.length_c   1.000
_cell.angle_alpha   90.00
_cell.angle_beta   90.00
_cell.angle_gamma   90.00
#
_symmetry.space_group_name_H-M   'P 1'
#
loop_
_entity.id
_entity.type
_entity.pdbx_description
1 polymer ?
#
loop_
_entity_poly.entity_id
_entity_poly.type
_entity_poly.pdbx_seq_one_letter_code
_entity_poly.pdbx_strand_id
1 'polypeptide(L)'
;GQRLNHGTIALCGVQGNVSFRNLQITPLPDDARNTCDTMPAIDEQQDAVIRFQQQDFPVIDYHVHLKGGLTKEMAQAMSMNYGINYGVAPNAGEGGVGRMLANDDEVYAYYDEVKDMPFLCGVQGEGRKWTATFSQEALGIFDYLFTDAMTIVDHKGRLSRIYRPEEVHYDGISKEQYMDHLVDQTVKILTNEPADIFANPTYLPEDMQADYDTYW
;
A
#
# COMPACT_ATOMS: atom_id res chain seq x y z
N GLY A 1 -11.01 -20.63 9.55
CA GLY A 1 -11.26 -19.56 10.48
C GLY A 1 -12.72 -19.54 10.88
N GLN A 2 -13.00 -19.61 12.15
CA GLN A 2 -14.34 -19.31 12.62
C GLN A 2 -14.57 -17.83 12.30
N ARG A 3 -15.35 -17.54 11.28
CA ARG A 3 -15.98 -16.23 11.16
C ARG A 3 -16.70 -16.00 12.47
N LEU A 4 -16.45 -14.83 13.03
CA LEU A 4 -16.95 -14.43 14.33
C LEU A 4 -18.41 -14.84 14.48
N ASN A 5 -18.73 -15.66 15.48
CA ASN A 5 -20.12 -15.91 15.91
C ASN A 5 -20.76 -14.63 16.46
N HIS A 6 -20.00 -13.55 16.50
CA HIS A 6 -20.37 -12.20 16.90
C HIS A 6 -19.80 -11.22 15.90
N GLY A 7 -20.63 -10.33 15.37
CA GLY A 7 -20.23 -9.31 14.42
C GLY A 7 -21.03 -8.04 14.59
N THR A 8 -20.45 -6.94 14.14
CA THR A 8 -21.16 -5.66 14.04
C THR A 8 -21.79 -5.55 12.67
N ILE A 9 -23.06 -5.17 12.60
CA ILE A 9 -23.69 -4.81 11.34
C ILE A 9 -23.29 -3.39 11.01
N ALA A 10 -22.50 -3.21 9.94
CA ALA A 10 -22.15 -1.90 9.42
C ALA A 10 -23.06 -1.57 8.23
N LEU A 11 -23.66 -0.38 8.26
CA LEU A 11 -24.42 0.15 7.15
C LEU A 11 -23.55 1.19 6.45
N CYS A 12 -23.08 0.86 5.26
CA CYS A 12 -22.18 1.72 4.49
C CYS A 12 -22.94 2.38 3.34
N GLY A 13 -22.82 3.72 3.24
CA GLY A 13 -23.17 4.47 2.05
C GLY A 13 -21.90 4.82 1.27
N VAL A 14 -21.83 4.47 -0.01
CA VAL A 14 -20.60 4.65 -0.81
C VAL A 14 -20.53 6.04 -1.45
N GLN A 15 -21.67 6.69 -1.72
CA GLN A 15 -21.73 8.06 -2.23
C GLN A 15 -23.06 8.74 -1.83
N GLY A 16 -22.98 10.00 -1.41
CA GLY A 16 -24.13 10.83 -1.06
C GLY A 16 -24.66 10.60 0.35
N ASN A 17 -25.76 11.32 0.68
CA ASN A 17 -26.43 11.19 1.97
C ASN A 17 -27.33 9.95 1.94
N VAL A 18 -27.00 8.94 2.72
CA VAL A 18 -27.80 7.72 2.86
C VAL A 18 -28.49 7.73 4.23
N SER A 19 -29.80 7.50 4.26
CA SER A 19 -30.57 7.37 5.49
C SER A 19 -31.19 5.98 5.58
N PHE A 20 -31.00 5.33 6.70
CA PHE A 20 -31.60 4.03 7.00
C PHE A 20 -32.73 4.21 8.00
N ARG A 21 -33.86 3.54 7.75
CA ARG A 21 -35.04 3.55 8.64
C ARG A 21 -35.56 2.15 8.87
N ASN A 22 -36.17 1.91 10.05
CA ASN A 22 -36.87 0.68 10.38
C ASN A 22 -36.05 -0.58 10.17
N LEU A 23 -34.77 -0.55 10.64
CA LEU A 23 -33.92 -1.72 10.60
C LEU A 23 -34.51 -2.84 11.43
N GLN A 24 -34.69 -4.00 10.83
CA GLN A 24 -35.12 -5.22 11.50
C GLN A 24 -34.07 -6.30 11.35
N ILE A 25 -33.77 -6.98 12.44
CA ILE A 25 -32.94 -8.19 12.45
C ILE A 25 -33.87 -9.37 12.65
N THR A 26 -33.94 -10.23 11.64
CA THR A 26 -34.72 -11.47 11.73
C THR A 26 -33.74 -12.63 11.77
N PRO A 27 -33.80 -13.51 12.78
CA PRO A 27 -33.00 -14.73 12.77
C PRO A 27 -33.35 -15.55 11.53
N LEU A 28 -32.32 -16.03 10.84
CA LEU A 28 -32.51 -16.94 9.72
C LEU A 28 -32.72 -18.36 10.26
N PRO A 29 -33.50 -19.21 9.57
CA PRO A 29 -33.56 -20.62 9.86
C PRO A 29 -32.15 -21.27 9.80
N ASP A 30 -31.93 -22.33 10.57
CA ASP A 30 -30.64 -23.02 10.62
C ASP A 30 -30.19 -23.60 9.26
N ASP A 31 -31.17 -23.81 8.35
CA ASP A 31 -30.92 -24.31 7.00
C ASP A 31 -30.88 -23.19 5.94
N ALA A 32 -30.90 -21.91 6.36
CA ALA A 32 -30.82 -20.78 5.44
C ALA A 32 -29.50 -20.79 4.70
N ARG A 33 -29.57 -20.73 3.37
CA ARG A 33 -28.40 -20.62 2.50
C ARG A 33 -28.12 -19.17 2.14
N ASN A 34 -26.85 -18.88 1.92
CA ASN A 34 -26.48 -17.56 1.36
C ASN A 34 -27.00 -17.49 -0.08
N THR A 35 -27.92 -16.54 -0.32
CA THR A 35 -28.51 -16.32 -1.64
C THR A 35 -27.86 -15.15 -2.39
N CYS A 36 -26.75 -14.62 -1.89
CA CYS A 36 -26.05 -13.52 -2.55
C CYS A 36 -25.20 -14.08 -3.71
N ASP A 37 -25.77 -14.07 -4.90
CA ASP A 37 -25.13 -14.56 -6.13
C ASP A 37 -23.93 -13.70 -6.58
N THR A 38 -23.72 -12.54 -5.97
CA THR A 38 -22.64 -11.59 -6.34
C THR A 38 -21.35 -11.79 -5.58
N MET A 39 -21.37 -12.56 -4.51
CA MET A 39 -20.16 -12.90 -3.77
C MET A 39 -19.96 -14.42 -3.79
N PRO A 40 -18.87 -14.91 -4.39
CA PRO A 40 -18.57 -16.33 -4.33
C PRO A 40 -18.46 -16.77 -2.85
N ALA A 41 -19.01 -17.93 -2.54
CA ALA A 41 -18.81 -18.54 -1.22
C ALA A 41 -17.31 -18.68 -1.00
N ILE A 42 -16.81 -18.18 0.13
CA ILE A 42 -15.41 -18.41 0.50
C ILE A 42 -15.27 -19.87 0.86
N ASP A 43 -14.47 -20.59 0.10
CA ASP A 43 -14.04 -21.94 0.46
C ASP A 43 -12.99 -21.81 1.57
N GLU A 44 -13.40 -22.00 2.81
CA GLU A 44 -12.51 -21.88 3.98
C GLU A 44 -11.31 -22.83 3.93
N GLN A 45 -11.40 -23.92 3.18
CA GLN A 45 -10.30 -24.87 3.02
C GLN A 45 -9.28 -24.44 1.97
N GLN A 46 -9.70 -23.60 1.03
CA GLN A 46 -8.86 -23.12 -0.08
C GLN A 46 -8.42 -21.66 0.11
N ASP A 47 -9.13 -20.88 0.92
CA ASP A 47 -8.78 -19.48 1.17
C ASP A 47 -7.43 -19.39 1.90
N ALA A 48 -6.47 -18.74 1.27
CA ALA A 48 -5.10 -18.67 1.77
C ALA A 48 -5.00 -17.90 3.09
N VAL A 49 -5.78 -16.81 3.23
CA VAL A 49 -5.78 -15.98 4.45
C VAL A 49 -6.31 -16.79 5.63
N ILE A 50 -7.43 -17.50 5.46
CA ILE A 50 -8.02 -18.35 6.49
C ILE A 50 -7.05 -19.47 6.88
N ARG A 51 -6.41 -20.12 5.90
CA ARG A 51 -5.43 -21.17 6.16
C ARG A 51 -4.21 -20.67 6.94
N PHE A 52 -3.70 -19.49 6.61
CA PHE A 52 -2.58 -18.90 7.35
C PHE A 52 -2.98 -18.53 8.77
N GLN A 53 -4.16 -17.95 8.96
CA GLN A 53 -4.67 -17.63 10.31
C GLN A 53 -4.87 -18.87 11.17
N GLN A 54 -5.33 -20.00 10.60
CA GLN A 54 -5.45 -21.27 11.30
C GLN A 54 -4.10 -21.85 11.76
N GLN A 55 -3.00 -21.41 11.15
CA GLN A 55 -1.64 -21.78 11.50
C GLN A 55 -0.94 -20.74 12.39
N ASP A 56 -1.71 -19.81 12.97
CA ASP A 56 -1.19 -18.65 13.74
C ASP A 56 -0.18 -17.81 12.93
N PHE A 57 -0.31 -17.80 11.60
CA PHE A 57 0.53 -17.00 10.70
C PHE A 57 -0.14 -15.65 10.45
N PRO A 58 0.47 -14.53 10.87
CA PRO A 58 -0.11 -13.21 10.64
C PRO A 58 -0.06 -12.86 9.14
N VAL A 59 -1.19 -12.39 8.60
CA VAL A 59 -1.23 -11.83 7.26
C VAL A 59 -1.23 -10.32 7.36
N ILE A 60 -0.28 -9.68 6.71
CA ILE A 60 -0.06 -8.23 6.80
C ILE A 60 0.09 -7.66 5.38
N ASP A 61 -0.64 -6.58 5.09
CA ASP A 61 -0.40 -5.73 3.93
C ASP A 61 0.31 -4.45 4.40
N TYR A 62 1.59 -4.33 4.08
CA TYR A 62 2.43 -3.19 4.46
C TYR A 62 2.29 -1.96 3.56
N HIS A 63 1.48 -2.03 2.47
CA HIS A 63 1.47 -1.00 1.45
C HIS A 63 0.08 -0.40 1.25
N VAL A 64 -0.54 0.08 2.32
CA VAL A 64 -1.88 0.69 2.27
C VAL A 64 -1.78 2.21 2.36
N HIS A 65 -2.25 2.88 1.32
CA HIS A 65 -2.38 4.34 1.32
C HIS A 65 -3.82 4.77 1.59
N LEU A 66 -4.02 5.67 2.54
CA LEU A 66 -5.31 6.30 2.78
C LEU A 66 -5.57 7.37 1.71
N LYS A 67 -6.05 6.93 0.52
CA LYS A 67 -6.30 7.78 -0.65
C LYS A 67 -7.55 7.34 -1.40
N GLY A 68 -8.00 8.15 -2.37
CA GLY A 68 -9.12 7.78 -3.24
C GLY A 68 -10.44 7.57 -2.51
N GLY A 69 -10.64 8.23 -1.36
CA GLY A 69 -11.82 8.05 -0.52
C GLY A 69 -11.71 6.97 0.54
N LEU A 70 -10.60 6.22 0.58
CA LEU A 70 -10.32 5.28 1.67
C LEU A 70 -9.97 6.05 2.94
N THR A 71 -10.88 6.09 3.91
CA THR A 71 -10.63 6.68 5.23
C THR A 71 -10.00 5.65 6.17
N LYS A 72 -9.43 6.11 7.29
CA LYS A 72 -8.86 5.22 8.30
C LYS A 72 -9.91 4.27 8.90
N GLU A 73 -11.14 4.76 9.09
CA GLU A 73 -12.25 3.94 9.60
C GLU A 73 -12.67 2.86 8.59
N MET A 74 -12.68 3.20 7.30
CA MET A 74 -12.95 2.22 6.23
C MET A 74 -11.82 1.19 6.14
N ALA A 75 -10.56 1.63 6.21
CA ALA A 75 -9.41 0.73 6.21
C ALA A 75 -9.46 -0.23 7.40
N GLN A 76 -9.81 0.27 8.61
CA GLN A 76 -10.00 -0.58 9.79
C GLN A 76 -11.11 -1.61 9.58
N ALA A 77 -12.25 -1.19 9.04
CA ALA A 77 -13.37 -2.10 8.77
C ALA A 77 -12.99 -3.18 7.74
N MET A 78 -12.23 -2.80 6.71
CA MET A 78 -11.72 -3.74 5.69
C MET A 78 -10.71 -4.71 6.30
N SER A 79 -9.74 -4.22 7.08
CA SER A 79 -8.77 -5.04 7.79
C SER A 79 -9.46 -6.11 8.65
N MET A 80 -10.45 -5.70 9.45
CA MET A 80 -11.23 -6.62 10.28
C MET A 80 -12.06 -7.62 9.46
N ASN A 81 -12.66 -7.16 8.34
CA ASN A 81 -13.50 -8.01 7.51
C ASN A 81 -12.69 -9.07 6.75
N TYR A 82 -11.52 -8.71 6.26
CA TYR A 82 -10.65 -9.64 5.52
C TYR A 82 -9.71 -10.44 6.42
N GLY A 83 -9.56 -10.04 7.70
CA GLY A 83 -8.61 -10.66 8.60
C GLY A 83 -7.15 -10.39 8.21
N ILE A 84 -6.90 -9.28 7.53
CA ILE A 84 -5.56 -8.84 7.11
C ILE A 84 -5.17 -7.62 7.95
N ASN A 85 -4.03 -7.66 8.61
CA ASN A 85 -3.49 -6.50 9.29
C ASN A 85 -2.99 -5.49 8.26
N TYR A 86 -3.31 -4.21 8.45
CA TYR A 86 -2.84 -3.17 7.54
C TYR A 86 -1.68 -2.39 8.14
N GLY A 87 -0.67 -2.18 7.31
CA GLY A 87 0.34 -1.17 7.49
C GLY A 87 -0.03 0.05 6.65
N VAL A 88 -0.45 1.14 7.30
CA VAL A 88 -0.83 2.38 6.61
C VAL A 88 0.36 3.30 6.48
N ALA A 89 0.57 3.83 5.29
CA ALA A 89 1.71 4.67 5.00
C ALA A 89 1.30 5.85 4.10
N PRO A 90 1.63 7.10 4.47
CA PRO A 90 1.61 8.23 3.56
C PRO A 90 2.87 8.21 2.70
N ASN A 91 2.86 8.96 1.61
CA ASN A 91 4.08 9.27 0.89
C ASN A 91 4.82 10.43 1.58
N ALA A 92 6.15 10.40 1.57
CA ALA A 92 7.00 11.43 2.14
C ALA A 92 8.13 11.79 1.18
N GLY A 93 8.27 13.06 0.84
CA GLY A 93 9.29 13.56 -0.09
C GLY A 93 8.71 14.19 -1.36
N GLU A 94 9.22 13.82 -2.53
CA GLU A 94 8.85 14.43 -3.81
C GLU A 94 8.38 13.37 -4.82
N GLY A 95 7.32 13.67 -5.55
CA GLY A 95 6.93 12.92 -6.75
C GLY A 95 5.88 11.85 -6.57
N GLY A 96 5.50 11.50 -5.34
CA GLY A 96 4.46 10.52 -5.07
C GLY A 96 3.04 10.98 -5.44
N VAL A 97 2.08 10.11 -5.22
CA VAL A 97 0.66 10.36 -5.44
C VAL A 97 -0.12 10.22 -4.14
N GLY A 98 -1.19 11.00 -3.98
CA GLY A 98 -1.99 11.01 -2.77
C GLY A 98 -1.45 11.99 -1.71
N ARG A 99 -1.57 11.62 -0.43
CA ARG A 99 -1.06 12.48 0.65
C ARG A 99 0.46 12.42 0.69
N MET A 100 1.08 13.59 0.53
CA MET A 100 2.52 13.78 0.61
C MET A 100 2.87 14.51 1.90
N LEU A 101 3.86 14.02 2.64
CA LEU A 101 4.46 14.71 3.77
C LEU A 101 5.72 15.43 3.28
N ALA A 102 5.87 16.70 3.62
CA ALA A 102 6.93 17.56 3.12
C ALA A 102 7.96 17.98 4.19
N ASN A 103 7.67 17.76 5.47
CA ASN A 103 8.51 18.15 6.61
C ASN A 103 8.14 17.35 7.86
N ASP A 104 8.94 17.49 8.92
CA ASP A 104 8.75 16.78 10.18
C ASP A 104 7.43 17.11 10.88
N ASP A 105 6.97 18.37 10.83
CA ASP A 105 5.70 18.77 11.44
C ASP A 105 4.52 18.00 10.82
N GLU A 106 4.54 17.80 9.52
CA GLU A 106 3.53 17.01 8.82
C GLU A 106 3.64 15.50 9.15
N VAL A 107 4.84 15.00 9.39
CA VAL A 107 5.07 13.63 9.88
C VAL A 107 4.40 13.44 11.23
N TYR A 108 4.65 14.33 12.19
CA TYR A 108 4.05 14.25 13.52
C TYR A 108 2.53 14.39 13.47
N ALA A 109 2.02 15.33 12.66
CA ALA A 109 0.58 15.52 12.49
C ALA A 109 -0.10 14.27 11.90
N TYR A 110 0.51 13.62 10.91
CA TYR A 110 -0.02 12.38 10.34
C TYR A 110 0.00 11.25 11.37
N TYR A 111 1.12 11.08 12.06
CA TYR A 111 1.23 10.04 13.08
C TYR A 111 0.16 10.20 14.16
N ASP A 112 -0.09 11.42 14.62
CA ASP A 112 -1.15 11.72 15.60
C ASP A 112 -2.56 11.36 15.10
N GLU A 113 -2.78 11.39 13.78
CA GLU A 113 -4.08 10.98 13.21
C GLU A 113 -4.30 9.47 13.23
N VAL A 114 -3.24 8.66 13.18
CA VAL A 114 -3.34 7.20 12.96
C VAL A 114 -2.83 6.35 14.13
N LYS A 115 -2.05 6.90 15.06
CA LYS A 115 -1.39 6.16 16.16
C LYS A 115 -2.33 5.37 17.06
N ASP A 116 -3.58 5.82 17.20
CA ASP A 116 -4.59 5.15 18.05
C ASP A 116 -5.42 4.12 17.28
N MET A 117 -5.13 3.95 15.98
CA MET A 117 -5.78 2.95 15.14
C MET A 117 -5.00 1.62 15.20
N PRO A 118 -5.66 0.48 15.01
CA PRO A 118 -5.01 -0.83 15.04
C PRO A 118 -4.24 -1.13 13.74
N PHE A 119 -3.37 -0.20 13.33
CA PHE A 119 -2.52 -0.33 12.17
C PHE A 119 -1.06 -0.39 12.56
N LEU A 120 -0.23 -0.97 11.68
CA LEU A 120 1.18 -0.65 11.65
C LEU A 120 1.33 0.69 10.92
N CYS A 121 2.07 1.60 11.52
CA CYS A 121 2.27 2.94 10.98
C CYS A 121 3.58 2.96 10.19
N GLY A 122 3.50 3.04 8.87
CA GLY A 122 4.66 3.15 7.99
C GLY A 122 4.76 4.49 7.31
N VAL A 123 5.82 4.68 6.53
CA VAL A 123 5.98 5.80 5.60
C VAL A 123 6.69 5.33 4.34
N GLN A 124 6.22 5.79 3.17
CA GLN A 124 6.87 5.57 1.89
C GLN A 124 7.75 6.76 1.51
N GLY A 125 9.05 6.55 1.46
CA GLY A 125 9.99 7.54 0.95
C GLY A 125 9.89 7.68 -0.57
N GLU A 126 9.58 8.90 -1.03
CA GLU A 126 9.40 9.23 -2.44
C GLU A 126 10.44 10.22 -2.94
N GLY A 127 10.86 10.02 -4.20
CA GLY A 127 11.99 10.76 -4.74
C GLY A 127 13.29 10.44 -3.97
N ARG A 128 14.43 10.91 -4.44
CA ARG A 128 15.71 10.48 -3.82
C ARG A 128 16.20 11.42 -2.71
N LYS A 129 15.45 12.49 -2.40
CA LYS A 129 15.82 13.49 -1.38
C LYS A 129 15.13 13.29 -0.04
N TRP A 130 14.20 12.36 0.08
CA TRP A 130 13.40 12.17 1.29
C TRP A 130 14.28 11.94 2.53
N THR A 131 15.38 11.21 2.40
CA THR A 131 16.33 10.95 3.49
C THR A 131 17.05 12.20 4.03
N ALA A 132 17.08 13.28 3.23
CA ALA A 132 17.65 14.56 3.63
C ALA A 132 16.57 15.59 4.02
N THR A 133 15.31 15.30 3.76
CA THR A 133 14.17 16.19 4.04
C THR A 133 13.67 16.02 5.47
N PHE A 134 13.73 14.80 5.99
CA PHE A 134 13.19 14.44 7.30
C PHE A 134 14.30 14.12 8.30
N SER A 135 14.10 14.51 9.56
CA SER A 135 15.00 14.12 10.64
C SER A 135 14.89 12.63 10.95
N GLN A 136 15.93 12.07 11.55
CA GLN A 136 15.91 10.69 12.02
C GLN A 136 14.88 10.49 13.14
N GLU A 137 14.66 11.51 13.97
CA GLU A 137 13.67 11.51 15.02
C GLU A 137 12.25 11.39 14.45
N ALA A 138 11.92 12.16 13.40
CA ALA A 138 10.63 12.12 12.76
C ALA A 138 10.40 10.78 12.05
N LEU A 139 11.39 10.26 11.34
CA LEU A 139 11.28 8.96 10.68
C LEU A 139 11.22 7.81 11.71
N GLY A 140 11.88 7.96 12.85
CA GLY A 140 11.97 6.93 13.88
C GLY A 140 10.68 6.69 14.69
N ILE A 141 9.62 7.49 14.47
CA ILE A 141 8.31 7.23 15.11
C ILE A 141 7.49 6.16 14.40
N PHE A 142 7.82 5.86 13.14
CA PHE A 142 7.13 4.85 12.35
C PHE A 142 7.60 3.43 12.70
N ASP A 143 6.71 2.46 12.56
CA ASP A 143 7.02 1.04 12.75
C ASP A 143 7.93 0.51 11.64
N TYR A 144 7.85 1.07 10.43
CA TYR A 144 8.69 0.70 9.28
C TYR A 144 8.77 1.83 8.25
N LEU A 145 9.86 1.84 7.53
CA LEU A 145 10.10 2.72 6.39
C LEU A 145 10.19 1.89 5.12
N PHE A 146 9.59 2.34 4.04
CA PHE A 146 9.78 1.70 2.74
C PHE A 146 9.97 2.69 1.61
N THR A 147 10.59 2.24 0.55
CA THR A 147 10.82 3.01 -0.67
C THR A 147 10.75 2.10 -1.87
N ASP A 148 10.86 2.66 -3.04
CA ASP A 148 10.93 1.90 -4.30
C ASP A 148 11.88 2.58 -5.31
N ALA A 149 12.06 1.95 -6.46
CA ALA A 149 12.81 2.51 -7.59
C ALA A 149 11.89 3.03 -8.71
N MET A 150 10.59 3.27 -8.42
CA MET A 150 9.67 3.79 -9.43
C MET A 150 9.88 5.27 -9.73
N THR A 151 10.54 6.00 -8.81
CA THR A 151 11.00 7.38 -9.00
C THR A 151 12.51 7.42 -8.88
N ILE A 152 13.20 7.63 -9.98
CA ILE A 152 14.66 7.60 -10.09
C ILE A 152 15.21 8.92 -10.65
N VAL A 153 16.52 9.06 -10.60
CA VAL A 153 17.24 10.05 -11.38
C VAL A 153 17.76 9.36 -12.65
N ASP A 154 17.33 9.84 -13.82
CA ASP A 154 17.75 9.25 -15.09
C ASP A 154 19.24 9.52 -15.40
N HIS A 155 19.73 8.93 -16.50
CA HIS A 155 21.13 9.06 -16.92
C HIS A 155 21.55 10.49 -17.35
N LYS A 156 20.57 11.41 -17.46
CA LYS A 156 20.80 12.85 -17.70
C LYS A 156 20.64 13.70 -16.43
N GLY A 157 20.38 13.08 -15.27
CA GLY A 157 20.18 13.79 -14.00
C GLY A 157 18.79 14.35 -13.77
N ARG A 158 17.78 13.94 -14.58
CA ARG A 158 16.39 14.36 -14.43
C ARG A 158 15.62 13.39 -13.52
N LEU A 159 14.71 13.90 -12.70
CA LEU A 159 13.76 13.06 -12.00
C LEU A 159 12.85 12.38 -13.02
N SER A 160 12.73 11.07 -12.95
CA SER A 160 11.91 10.24 -13.84
C SER A 160 11.06 9.29 -13.01
N ARG A 161 9.75 9.39 -13.18
CA ARG A 161 8.78 8.43 -12.64
C ARG A 161 8.53 7.38 -13.71
N ILE A 162 9.12 6.20 -13.55
CA ILE A 162 9.12 5.17 -14.60
C ILE A 162 7.73 4.58 -14.90
N TYR A 163 6.73 4.86 -14.03
CA TYR A 163 5.32 4.55 -14.27
C TYR A 163 4.58 5.61 -15.10
N ARG A 164 5.29 6.65 -15.57
CA ARG A 164 4.80 7.67 -16.47
C ARG A 164 5.59 7.61 -17.78
N PRO A 165 5.01 7.05 -18.84
CA PRO A 165 5.73 6.89 -20.09
C PRO A 165 6.35 8.17 -20.65
N GLU A 166 5.70 9.31 -20.42
CA GLU A 166 6.17 10.64 -20.86
C GLU A 166 7.41 11.13 -20.10
N GLU A 167 7.76 10.52 -18.99
CA GLU A 167 8.95 10.87 -18.19
C GLU A 167 10.11 9.87 -18.41
N VAL A 168 9.87 8.81 -19.18
CA VAL A 168 10.90 7.81 -19.51
C VAL A 168 11.61 8.24 -20.78
N HIS A 169 12.91 8.49 -20.69
CA HIS A 169 13.71 8.97 -21.82
C HIS A 169 14.99 8.13 -21.97
N TYR A 170 15.18 7.63 -23.15
CA TYR A 170 16.41 6.86 -23.48
C TYR A 170 17.56 7.78 -23.90
N ASP A 171 17.29 8.87 -24.64
CA ASP A 171 18.23 9.94 -25.02
C ASP A 171 19.60 9.44 -25.51
N GLY A 172 19.58 8.46 -26.42
CA GLY A 172 20.79 7.95 -27.07
C GLY A 172 21.43 6.72 -26.40
N ILE A 173 20.78 6.17 -25.37
CA ILE A 173 21.14 4.87 -24.81
C ILE A 173 20.18 3.77 -25.27
N SER A 174 20.61 2.51 -25.25
CA SER A 174 19.75 1.37 -25.52
C SER A 174 18.89 1.02 -24.32
N LYS A 175 17.86 0.16 -24.50
CA LYS A 175 17.05 -0.37 -23.39
C LYS A 175 17.90 -1.17 -22.40
N GLU A 176 18.88 -1.93 -22.88
CA GLU A 176 19.82 -2.66 -22.02
C GLU A 176 20.63 -1.70 -21.15
N GLN A 177 21.15 -0.62 -21.73
CA GLN A 177 21.86 0.41 -20.97
C GLN A 177 20.96 1.15 -20.00
N TYR A 178 19.69 1.33 -20.37
CA TYR A 178 18.69 1.90 -19.44
C TYR A 178 18.41 0.93 -18.29
N MET A 179 18.34 -0.38 -18.56
CA MET A 179 18.20 -1.40 -17.55
C MET A 179 19.38 -1.43 -16.58
N ASP A 180 20.60 -1.38 -17.10
CA ASP A 180 21.81 -1.27 -16.27
C ASP A 180 21.72 -0.05 -15.34
N HIS A 181 21.21 1.08 -15.86
CA HIS A 181 20.99 2.28 -15.06
C HIS A 181 19.92 2.07 -13.96
N LEU A 182 18.81 1.38 -14.26
CA LEU A 182 17.80 1.03 -13.24
C LEU A 182 18.37 0.16 -12.13
N VAL A 183 19.18 -0.84 -12.49
CA VAL A 183 19.89 -1.69 -11.51
C VAL A 183 20.83 -0.84 -10.65
N ASP A 184 21.63 0.04 -11.25
CA ASP A 184 22.52 0.95 -10.52
C ASP A 184 21.76 1.87 -9.55
N GLN A 185 20.61 2.40 -9.96
CA GLN A 185 19.77 3.21 -9.09
C GLN A 185 19.20 2.36 -7.93
N THR A 186 18.71 1.16 -8.21
CA THR A 186 18.22 0.23 -7.20
C THR A 186 19.29 -0.11 -6.17
N VAL A 187 20.51 -0.43 -6.61
CA VAL A 187 21.65 -0.71 -5.72
C VAL A 187 21.98 0.50 -4.85
N LYS A 188 21.96 1.72 -5.42
CA LYS A 188 22.19 2.95 -4.66
C LYS A 188 21.12 3.18 -3.59
N ILE A 189 19.85 2.95 -3.93
CA ILE A 189 18.73 3.05 -2.99
C ILE A 189 18.94 2.07 -1.84
N LEU A 190 19.10 0.79 -2.14
CA LEU A 190 19.28 -0.27 -1.14
C LEU A 190 20.52 -0.08 -0.26
N THR A 191 21.53 0.63 -0.76
CA THR A 191 22.78 0.86 -0.02
C THR A 191 22.71 2.09 0.89
N ASN A 192 21.95 3.12 0.48
CA ASN A 192 22.07 4.44 1.10
C ASN A 192 20.78 4.92 1.79
N GLU A 193 19.63 4.35 1.48
CA GLU A 193 18.37 4.78 2.08
C GLU A 193 18.01 3.87 3.27
N PRO A 194 17.55 4.44 4.41
CA PRO A 194 17.24 3.68 5.63
C PRO A 194 15.85 3.04 5.53
N ALA A 195 15.62 2.22 4.50
CA ALA A 195 14.36 1.57 4.28
C ALA A 195 14.39 0.11 4.75
N ASP A 196 13.34 -0.31 5.48
CA ASP A 196 13.14 -1.69 5.93
C ASP A 196 12.59 -2.56 4.81
N ILE A 197 11.79 -1.96 3.90
CA ILE A 197 11.12 -2.67 2.81
C ILE A 197 11.42 -1.94 1.49
N PHE A 198 11.78 -2.72 0.47
CA PHE A 198 11.88 -2.25 -0.90
C PHE A 198 10.67 -2.74 -1.69
N ALA A 199 9.79 -1.81 -2.05
CA ALA A 199 8.57 -2.11 -2.77
C ALA A 199 8.79 -2.12 -4.29
N ASN A 200 7.89 -2.81 -5.01
CA ASN A 200 7.88 -2.86 -6.48
C ASN A 200 9.23 -3.23 -7.12
N PRO A 201 9.96 -4.23 -6.62
CA PRO A 201 11.36 -4.49 -7.00
C PRO A 201 11.55 -4.82 -8.48
N THR A 202 10.48 -5.26 -9.14
CA THR A 202 10.51 -5.73 -10.54
C THR A 202 9.76 -4.80 -11.50
N TYR A 203 9.44 -3.57 -11.07
CA TYR A 203 8.72 -2.64 -11.92
C TYR A 203 9.61 -2.13 -13.07
N LEU A 204 9.10 -2.19 -14.29
CA LEU A 204 9.76 -1.70 -15.50
C LEU A 204 8.90 -0.63 -16.20
N PRO A 205 9.51 0.29 -16.98
CA PRO A 205 8.79 1.16 -17.89
C PRO A 205 7.83 0.37 -18.79
N GLU A 206 6.69 0.96 -19.15
CA GLU A 206 5.62 0.30 -19.90
C GLU A 206 6.12 -0.39 -21.18
N ASP A 207 6.99 0.26 -21.93
CA ASP A 207 7.55 -0.24 -23.18
C ASP A 207 8.65 -1.32 -23.03
N MET A 208 9.02 -1.62 -21.76
CA MET A 208 9.94 -2.72 -21.41
C MET A 208 9.21 -3.89 -20.76
N GLN A 209 7.96 -3.75 -20.33
CA GLN A 209 7.23 -4.80 -19.61
C GLN A 209 6.97 -6.05 -20.46
N ALA A 210 6.80 -5.88 -21.78
CA ALA A 210 6.61 -7.00 -22.68
C ALA A 210 7.86 -7.90 -22.82
N ASP A 211 9.03 -7.36 -22.50
CA ASP A 211 10.32 -8.04 -22.61
C ASP A 211 10.87 -8.39 -21.22
N TYR A 212 9.98 -8.57 -20.23
CA TYR A 212 10.34 -8.79 -18.82
C TYR A 212 11.39 -9.89 -18.64
N ASP A 213 11.19 -11.06 -19.27
CA ASP A 213 12.12 -12.19 -19.18
C ASP A 213 13.50 -11.90 -19.82
N THR A 214 13.59 -10.83 -20.63
CA THR A 214 14.85 -10.41 -21.23
C THR A 214 15.68 -9.58 -20.27
N TYR A 215 15.02 -8.81 -19.39
CA TYR A 215 15.68 -7.83 -18.51
C TYR A 215 15.82 -8.31 -17.06
N TRP A 216 15.07 -9.28 -16.64
CA TRP A 216 15.08 -9.93 -15.33
C TRP A 216 15.34 -11.43 -15.47
#